data_667782df79206778a305c748965d52e6
#
_entry.id   667782df79206778a305c748965d52e6
#
_cell.length_a   1.000
_cell.length_b   1.000
_cell.length_c   1.000
_cell.angle_alpha   90.00
_cell.angle_beta   90.00
_cell.angle_gamma   90.00
#
_symmetry.space_group_name_H-M   'P 1'
#
loop_
_entity.id
_entity.type
_entity.pdbx_description
1 polymer ?
#
loop_
_entity_poly.entity_id
_entity_poly.type
_entity_poly.pdbx_seq_one_letter_code
_entity_poly.pdbx_strand_id
1 'polypeptide(L)'
;MQLIKRFLESGATVNYIQISHRQTAIEYTIAGTAKIHDANLDMLGRDPITSEMEGTMRAWVVETLLQGAYVREYHLWEKDCKAYFPAMAERNGVTMVMKTKGGQSFTELVKETLVAFGAAVPDDIITAIEQMRQRVNTMKHEAGLELEHFVTESEYREAIAALEGFWEHLAGREQFIP
;
A
#
# COMPACT_ATOMS: atom_id res chain seq x y z
N MET A 1 -1.65 30.78 1.05
CA MET A 1 -1.82 30.36 -0.35
C MET A 1 -0.56 29.80 -1.00
N GLN A 2 0.65 30.32 -0.74
CA GLN A 2 1.91 29.76 -1.29
C GLN A 2 2.28 28.37 -0.72
N LEU A 3 1.98 28.08 0.56
CA LEU A 3 2.24 26.79 1.18
C LEU A 3 1.43 25.64 0.57
N ILE A 4 0.14 25.89 0.30
CA ILE A 4 -0.75 24.89 -0.33
C ILE A 4 -0.30 24.62 -1.77
N LYS A 5 0.16 25.63 -2.50
CA LYS A 5 0.64 25.46 -3.88
C LYS A 5 1.94 24.62 -3.93
N ARG A 6 2.89 24.84 -3.00
CA ARG A 6 4.09 24.02 -2.86
C ARG A 6 3.78 22.59 -2.43
N PHE A 7 2.78 22.43 -1.56
CA PHE A 7 2.30 21.12 -1.12
C PHE A 7 1.70 20.30 -2.27
N LEU A 8 0.94 20.94 -3.17
CA LEU A 8 0.34 20.29 -4.35
C LEU A 8 1.33 20.05 -5.51
N GLU A 9 2.50 20.66 -5.48
CA GLU A 9 3.54 20.48 -6.50
C GLU A 9 4.53 19.33 -6.15
N SER A 10 4.44 18.76 -4.94
CA SER A 10 5.26 17.64 -4.50
C SER A 10 4.67 16.30 -4.98
N GLY A 11 5.44 15.55 -5.74
CA GLY A 11 5.03 14.21 -6.20
C GLY A 11 4.78 13.25 -5.03
N ALA A 12 5.55 13.36 -3.94
CA ALA A 12 5.37 12.57 -2.74
C ALA A 12 4.03 12.86 -2.05
N THR A 13 3.63 14.13 -2.00
CA THR A 13 2.32 14.55 -1.45
C THR A 13 1.15 14.01 -2.25
N VAL A 14 1.25 14.02 -3.59
CA VAL A 14 0.22 13.43 -4.46
C VAL A 14 0.07 11.95 -4.19
N ASN A 15 1.18 11.23 -4.06
CA ASN A 15 1.16 9.80 -3.76
C ASN A 15 0.53 9.51 -2.40
N TYR A 16 0.87 10.27 -1.36
CA TYR A 16 0.24 10.17 -0.04
C TYR A 16 -1.29 10.34 -0.11
N ILE A 17 -1.77 11.40 -0.76
CA ILE A 17 -3.21 11.67 -0.91
C ILE A 17 -3.90 10.54 -1.68
N GLN A 18 -3.27 9.99 -2.71
CA GLN A 18 -3.85 8.89 -3.48
C GLN A 18 -3.98 7.61 -2.65
N ILE A 19 -3.00 7.29 -1.80
CA ILE A 19 -3.06 6.13 -0.90
C ILE A 19 -4.24 6.30 0.07
N SER A 20 -4.34 7.43 0.75
CA SER A 20 -5.42 7.73 1.69
C SER A 20 -6.81 7.63 1.06
N HIS A 21 -6.99 8.13 -0.18
CA HIS A 21 -8.26 7.99 -0.90
C HIS A 21 -8.60 6.53 -1.22
N ARG A 22 -7.60 5.71 -1.62
CA ARG A 22 -7.82 4.29 -1.92
C ARG A 22 -8.14 3.51 -0.65
N GLN A 23 -7.48 3.79 0.46
CA GLN A 23 -7.80 3.22 1.77
C GLN A 23 -9.25 3.51 2.16
N THR A 24 -9.67 4.77 2.06
CA THR A 24 -11.05 5.16 2.34
C THR A 24 -12.05 4.39 1.48
N ALA A 25 -11.76 4.19 0.19
CA ALA A 25 -12.63 3.42 -0.71
C ALA A 25 -12.74 1.95 -0.29
N ILE A 26 -11.65 1.33 0.15
CA ILE A 26 -11.65 -0.04 0.69
C ILE A 26 -12.50 -0.13 1.97
N GLU A 27 -12.32 0.81 2.89
CA GLU A 27 -13.10 0.86 4.14
C GLU A 27 -14.61 1.02 3.88
N TYR A 28 -15.01 1.87 2.93
CA TYR A 28 -16.41 1.96 2.50
C TYR A 28 -16.94 0.67 1.91
N THR A 29 -16.11 -0.04 1.15
CA THR A 29 -16.52 -1.33 0.56
C THR A 29 -16.72 -2.39 1.64
N ILE A 30 -15.79 -2.49 2.61
CA ILE A 30 -15.91 -3.40 3.75
C ILE A 30 -17.17 -3.09 4.57
N ALA A 31 -17.44 -1.82 4.88
CA ALA A 31 -18.65 -1.41 5.56
C ALA A 31 -19.92 -1.73 4.73
N GLY A 32 -19.84 -1.64 3.41
CA GLY A 32 -20.92 -2.04 2.50
C GLY A 32 -21.23 -3.53 2.58
N THR A 33 -20.22 -4.40 2.67
CA THR A 33 -20.43 -5.85 2.81
C THR A 33 -21.18 -6.21 4.10
N ALA A 34 -20.94 -5.48 5.20
CA ALA A 34 -21.67 -5.69 6.46
C ALA A 34 -23.17 -5.39 6.30
N LYS A 35 -23.51 -4.30 5.62
CA LYS A 35 -24.93 -3.95 5.36
C LYS A 35 -25.63 -4.98 4.47
N ILE A 36 -24.93 -5.50 3.45
CA ILE A 36 -25.47 -6.56 2.58
C ILE A 36 -25.70 -7.84 3.39
N HIS A 37 -24.74 -8.22 4.22
CA HIS A 37 -24.87 -9.37 5.11
C HIS A 37 -26.08 -9.25 6.02
N ASP A 38 -26.28 -8.11 6.70
CA ASP A 38 -27.42 -7.88 7.56
C ASP A 38 -28.74 -7.95 6.79
N ALA A 39 -28.81 -7.35 5.60
CA ALA A 39 -30.00 -7.39 4.74
C ALA A 39 -30.32 -8.83 4.27
N ASN A 40 -29.31 -9.64 3.97
CA ASN A 40 -29.48 -11.04 3.61
C ASN A 40 -30.05 -11.85 4.78
N LEU A 41 -29.53 -11.65 6.00
CA LEU A 41 -30.04 -12.30 7.20
C LEU A 41 -31.49 -11.90 7.51
N ASP A 42 -31.85 -10.65 7.27
CA ASP A 42 -33.24 -10.19 7.44
C ASP A 42 -34.21 -10.82 6.43
N MET A 43 -33.71 -11.08 5.21
CA MET A 43 -34.51 -11.68 4.13
C MET A 43 -34.58 -13.21 4.23
N LEU A 44 -33.47 -13.89 4.52
CA LEU A 44 -33.37 -15.34 4.49
C LEU A 44 -33.65 -16.00 5.83
N GLY A 45 -33.60 -15.26 6.93
CA GLY A 45 -33.74 -15.72 8.30
C GLY A 45 -32.42 -15.74 9.06
N ARG A 46 -32.53 -15.68 10.39
CA ARG A 46 -31.38 -15.64 11.32
C ARG A 46 -31.20 -16.98 12.03
N ASP A 47 -31.50 -18.09 11.35
CA ASP A 47 -31.18 -19.40 11.91
C ASP A 47 -29.64 -19.63 11.90
N PRO A 48 -29.14 -20.57 12.74
CA PRO A 48 -27.70 -20.77 12.88
C PRO A 48 -26.98 -21.12 11.58
N ILE A 49 -27.60 -21.93 10.71
CA ILE A 49 -26.97 -22.39 9.45
C ILE A 49 -26.87 -21.22 8.48
N THR A 50 -27.95 -20.48 8.25
CA THR A 50 -27.96 -19.29 7.38
C THR A 50 -26.98 -18.23 7.87
N SER A 51 -26.95 -17.99 9.20
CA SER A 51 -26.03 -17.02 9.79
C SER A 51 -24.55 -17.40 9.61
N GLU A 52 -24.22 -18.69 9.74
CA GLU A 52 -22.86 -19.19 9.52
C GLU A 52 -22.45 -19.10 8.04
N MET A 53 -23.33 -19.47 7.12
CA MET A 53 -23.08 -19.38 5.68
C MET A 53 -22.86 -17.93 5.23
N GLU A 54 -23.73 -17.02 5.61
CA GLU A 54 -23.62 -15.60 5.27
C GLU A 54 -22.35 -14.97 5.89
N GLY A 55 -22.01 -15.34 7.14
CA GLY A 55 -20.79 -14.91 7.81
C GLY A 55 -19.54 -15.37 7.07
N THR A 56 -19.51 -16.63 6.64
CA THR A 56 -18.40 -17.19 5.86
C THR A 56 -18.26 -16.51 4.51
N MET A 57 -19.34 -16.30 3.79
CA MET A 57 -19.33 -15.61 2.50
C MET A 57 -18.82 -14.17 2.63
N ARG A 58 -19.29 -13.46 3.65
CA ARG A 58 -18.81 -12.09 3.91
C ARG A 58 -17.31 -12.07 4.22
N ALA A 59 -16.83 -12.95 5.10
CA ALA A 59 -15.43 -13.06 5.44
C ALA A 59 -14.58 -13.28 4.18
N TRP A 60 -14.97 -14.22 3.34
CA TRP A 60 -14.27 -14.53 2.10
C TRP A 60 -14.21 -13.35 1.11
N VAL A 61 -15.32 -12.61 0.98
CA VAL A 61 -15.36 -11.39 0.14
C VAL A 61 -14.40 -10.33 0.67
N VAL A 62 -14.40 -10.09 1.98
CA VAL A 62 -13.53 -9.09 2.61
C VAL A 62 -12.06 -9.49 2.47
N GLU A 63 -11.71 -10.74 2.74
CA GLU A 63 -10.36 -11.26 2.60
C GLU A 63 -9.84 -11.16 1.16
N THR A 64 -10.66 -11.54 0.18
CA THR A 64 -10.31 -11.41 -1.25
C THR A 64 -10.07 -9.95 -1.64
N LEU A 65 -10.90 -9.03 -1.15
CA LEU A 65 -10.76 -7.60 -1.38
C LEU A 65 -9.46 -7.07 -0.78
N LEU A 66 -9.17 -7.40 0.48
CA LEU A 66 -7.98 -6.96 1.19
C LEU A 66 -6.70 -7.49 0.53
N GLN A 67 -6.70 -8.77 0.14
CA GLN A 67 -5.56 -9.36 -0.56
C GLN A 67 -5.28 -8.66 -1.89
N GLY A 68 -6.32 -8.43 -2.69
CA GLY A 68 -6.19 -7.71 -3.96
C GLY A 68 -5.71 -6.27 -3.78
N ALA A 69 -6.24 -5.58 -2.77
CA ALA A 69 -5.82 -4.22 -2.42
C ALA A 69 -4.35 -4.19 -1.94
N TYR A 70 -3.96 -5.10 -1.06
CA TYR A 70 -2.59 -5.21 -0.54
C TYR A 70 -1.55 -5.38 -1.65
N VAL A 71 -1.79 -6.34 -2.56
CA VAL A 71 -0.90 -6.57 -3.71
C VAL A 71 -0.83 -5.34 -4.62
N ARG A 72 -1.99 -4.73 -4.90
CA ARG A 72 -2.08 -3.53 -5.74
C ARG A 72 -1.32 -2.35 -5.14
N GLU A 73 -1.45 -2.08 -3.84
CA GLU A 73 -0.79 -0.95 -3.20
C GLU A 73 0.73 -1.10 -3.22
N TYR A 74 1.26 -2.31 -2.99
CA TYR A 74 2.70 -2.54 -3.14
C TYR A 74 3.19 -2.25 -4.57
N HIS A 75 2.49 -2.73 -5.60
CA HIS A 75 2.88 -2.48 -6.99
C HIS A 75 2.74 -1.02 -7.41
N LEU A 76 1.74 -0.30 -6.88
CA LEU A 76 1.62 1.13 -7.10
C LEU A 76 2.78 1.88 -6.46
N TRP A 77 3.13 1.56 -5.21
CA TRP A 77 4.29 2.13 -4.54
C TRP A 77 5.59 1.88 -5.34
N GLU A 78 5.82 0.65 -5.80
CA GLU A 78 6.98 0.32 -6.62
C GLU A 78 7.01 1.14 -7.92
N LYS A 79 5.87 1.26 -8.61
CA LYS A 79 5.72 2.06 -9.82
C LYS A 79 5.98 3.55 -9.55
N ASP A 80 5.43 4.06 -8.46
CA ASP A 80 5.56 5.46 -8.08
C ASP A 80 7.00 5.80 -7.71
N CYS A 81 7.72 4.93 -6.99
CA CYS A 81 9.15 5.08 -6.74
C CYS A 81 9.97 5.10 -8.04
N LYS A 82 9.64 4.23 -9.01
CA LYS A 82 10.31 4.20 -10.34
C LYS A 82 10.08 5.46 -11.15
N ALA A 83 9.00 6.19 -10.90
CA ALA A 83 8.73 7.48 -11.53
C ALA A 83 9.36 8.65 -10.73
N TYR A 84 9.21 8.64 -9.42
CA TYR A 84 9.60 9.72 -8.53
C TYR A 84 11.12 9.95 -8.49
N PHE A 85 11.91 8.90 -8.19
CA PHE A 85 13.35 9.07 -8.00
C PHE A 85 14.11 9.52 -9.27
N PRO A 86 13.83 8.99 -10.47
CA PRO A 86 14.43 9.52 -11.69
C PRO A 86 14.04 10.98 -11.96
N ALA A 87 12.78 11.36 -11.73
CA ALA A 87 12.35 12.75 -11.91
C ALA A 87 13.04 13.72 -10.93
N MET A 88 13.27 13.26 -9.69
CA MET A 88 14.03 14.02 -8.69
C MET A 88 15.51 14.15 -9.09
N ALA A 89 16.12 13.08 -9.58
CA ALA A 89 17.49 13.09 -10.06
C ALA A 89 17.67 14.06 -11.24
N GLU A 90 16.75 14.05 -12.21
CA GLU A 90 16.76 14.93 -13.37
C GLU A 90 16.69 16.41 -12.97
N ARG A 91 15.87 16.77 -11.99
CA ARG A 91 15.80 18.14 -11.44
C ARG A 91 17.15 18.61 -10.87
N ASN A 92 17.98 17.68 -10.41
CA ASN A 92 19.32 17.94 -9.89
C ASN A 92 20.43 17.71 -10.94
N GLY A 93 20.10 17.60 -12.23
CA GLY A 93 21.04 17.41 -13.31
C GLY A 93 21.68 16.01 -13.34
N VAL A 94 21.10 15.02 -12.67
CA VAL A 94 21.59 13.64 -12.58
C VAL A 94 20.66 12.70 -13.35
N THR A 95 21.23 11.84 -14.17
CA THR A 95 20.48 10.75 -14.82
C THR A 95 20.47 9.51 -13.92
N MET A 96 19.29 9.02 -13.59
CA MET A 96 19.09 7.85 -12.74
C MET A 96 18.10 6.86 -13.37
N VAL A 97 18.35 5.57 -13.17
CA VAL A 97 17.45 4.49 -13.55
C VAL A 97 17.24 3.59 -12.34
N MET A 98 16.00 3.41 -11.92
CA MET A 98 15.61 2.50 -10.84
C MET A 98 15.59 1.05 -11.36
N LYS A 99 16.75 0.39 -11.37
CA LYS A 99 16.91 -1.00 -11.80
C LYS A 99 17.66 -1.79 -10.74
N THR A 100 17.05 -2.87 -10.24
CA THR A 100 17.66 -3.80 -9.29
C THR A 100 18.83 -4.55 -9.94
N LYS A 101 19.88 -4.78 -9.17
CA LYS A 101 21.00 -5.67 -9.53
C LYS A 101 20.64 -7.11 -9.13
N GLY A 102 21.36 -8.10 -9.65
CA GLY A 102 21.10 -9.50 -9.34
C GLY A 102 21.04 -9.76 -7.83
N GLY A 103 19.96 -10.34 -7.36
CA GLY A 103 19.72 -10.64 -5.94
C GLY A 103 19.26 -9.48 -5.06
N GLN A 104 19.30 -8.24 -5.53
CA GLN A 104 18.85 -7.06 -4.79
C GLN A 104 17.32 -6.95 -4.80
N SER A 105 16.71 -6.72 -3.66
CA SER A 105 15.29 -6.38 -3.59
C SER A 105 15.04 -4.93 -4.05
N PHE A 106 13.80 -4.64 -4.48
CA PHE A 106 13.45 -3.28 -4.86
C PHE A 106 13.47 -2.33 -3.65
N THR A 107 13.13 -2.82 -2.46
CA THR A 107 13.19 -2.05 -1.22
C THR A 107 14.63 -1.67 -0.85
N GLU A 108 15.59 -2.59 -1.04
CA GLU A 108 17.02 -2.29 -0.85
C GLU A 108 17.50 -1.23 -1.85
N LEU A 109 17.10 -1.31 -3.13
CA LEU A 109 17.40 -0.29 -4.12
C LEU A 109 16.84 1.08 -3.71
N VAL A 110 15.62 1.13 -3.20
CA VAL A 110 15.01 2.37 -2.69
C VAL A 110 15.81 2.92 -1.51
N LYS A 111 16.22 2.07 -0.56
CA LYS A 111 17.05 2.48 0.60
C LYS A 111 18.39 3.07 0.16
N GLU A 112 19.11 2.42 -0.77
CA GLU A 112 20.36 2.94 -1.34
C GLU A 112 20.14 4.28 -2.05
N THR A 113 19.03 4.41 -2.77
CA THR A 113 18.68 5.65 -3.47
C THR A 113 18.42 6.79 -2.50
N LEU A 114 17.67 6.54 -1.42
CA LEU A 114 17.45 7.53 -0.37
C LEU A 114 18.75 8.03 0.24
N VAL A 115 19.68 7.13 0.55
CA VAL A 115 21.00 7.48 1.07
C VAL A 115 21.77 8.36 0.07
N ALA A 116 21.73 8.03 -1.21
CA ALA A 116 22.39 8.81 -2.26
C ALA A 116 21.84 10.24 -2.39
N PHE A 117 20.54 10.43 -2.09
CA PHE A 117 19.91 11.76 -2.03
C PHE A 117 20.06 12.46 -0.67
N GLY A 118 20.77 11.88 0.30
CA GLY A 118 20.86 12.42 1.65
C GLY A 118 19.53 12.40 2.40
N ALA A 119 18.58 11.61 1.92
CA ALA A 119 17.29 11.40 2.56
C ALA A 119 17.34 10.17 3.47
N ALA A 120 16.57 10.17 4.55
CA ALA A 120 16.39 9.00 5.40
C ALA A 120 14.90 8.83 5.70
N VAL A 121 14.39 7.65 5.44
CA VAL A 121 13.10 7.19 5.92
C VAL A 121 13.38 6.28 7.12
N PRO A 122 12.58 6.30 8.20
CA PRO A 122 12.75 5.42 9.35
C PRO A 122 12.90 3.95 8.95
N ASP A 123 13.80 3.23 9.60
CA ASP A 123 14.09 1.83 9.27
C ASP A 123 12.90 0.90 9.50
N ASP A 124 12.02 1.20 10.44
CA ASP A 124 10.77 0.48 10.69
C ASP A 124 9.79 0.57 9.51
N ILE A 125 9.67 1.74 8.89
CA ILE A 125 8.86 1.94 7.67
C ILE A 125 9.44 1.09 6.51
N ILE A 126 10.75 1.17 6.29
CA ILE A 126 11.40 0.37 5.23
C ILE A 126 11.25 -1.13 5.50
N THR A 127 11.36 -1.56 6.75
CA THR A 127 11.18 -2.94 7.16
C THR A 127 9.74 -3.42 6.90
N ALA A 128 8.74 -2.61 7.24
CA ALA A 128 7.33 -2.94 6.98
C ALA A 128 7.05 -3.07 5.47
N ILE A 129 7.61 -2.19 4.64
CA ILE A 129 7.47 -2.28 3.17
C ILE A 129 8.18 -3.53 2.63
N GLU A 130 9.34 -3.91 3.18
CA GLU A 130 10.01 -5.15 2.79
C GLU A 130 9.21 -6.39 3.18
N GLN A 131 8.59 -6.42 4.36
CA GLN A 131 7.66 -7.48 4.77
C GLN A 131 6.47 -7.56 3.82
N MET A 132 5.91 -6.41 3.42
CA MET A 132 4.86 -6.33 2.41
C MET A 132 5.31 -6.94 1.08
N ARG A 133 6.52 -6.63 0.62
CA ARG A 133 7.10 -7.21 -0.60
C ARG A 133 7.20 -8.73 -0.53
N GLN A 134 7.72 -9.24 0.58
CA GLN A 134 7.86 -10.69 0.81
C GLN A 134 6.49 -11.37 0.77
N ARG A 135 5.49 -10.79 1.45
CA ARG A 135 4.12 -11.29 1.48
C ARG A 135 3.49 -11.32 0.07
N VAL A 136 3.66 -10.24 -0.71
CA VAL A 136 3.20 -10.17 -2.11
C VAL A 136 3.86 -11.24 -2.98
N ASN A 137 5.16 -11.51 -2.79
CA ASN A 137 5.86 -12.55 -3.53
C ASN A 137 5.35 -13.95 -3.15
N THR A 138 5.14 -14.23 -1.88
CA THR A 138 4.53 -15.48 -1.41
C THR A 138 3.18 -15.71 -2.09
N MET A 139 2.29 -14.72 -2.08
CA MET A 139 0.97 -14.80 -2.72
C MET A 139 1.02 -15.08 -4.22
N LYS A 140 2.07 -14.64 -4.93
CA LYS A 140 2.24 -14.90 -6.38
C LYS A 140 2.68 -16.32 -6.68
N HIS A 141 3.43 -16.95 -5.79
CA HIS A 141 4.05 -18.25 -6.02
C HIS A 141 3.27 -19.41 -5.41
N GLU A 142 2.42 -19.14 -4.45
CA GLU A 142 1.55 -20.13 -3.85
C GLU A 142 0.24 -20.19 -4.62
N ALA A 143 0.14 -21.18 -5.51
CA ALA A 143 -1.04 -21.41 -6.36
C ALA A 143 -2.24 -22.03 -5.60
N GLY A 144 -2.20 -22.12 -4.28
CA GLY A 144 -3.24 -22.68 -3.41
C GLY A 144 -3.92 -21.61 -2.60
N LEU A 145 -5.25 -21.57 -2.63
CA LEU A 145 -6.10 -20.78 -1.73
C LEU A 145 -6.12 -21.41 -0.33
N GLU A 146 -4.97 -21.57 0.29
CA GLU A 146 -4.94 -21.96 1.71
C GLU A 146 -5.34 -20.74 2.53
N LEU A 147 -6.38 -20.90 3.35
CA LEU A 147 -6.95 -19.84 4.22
C LEU A 147 -5.94 -19.17 5.15
N GLU A 148 -4.80 -19.81 5.39
CA GLU A 148 -3.71 -19.29 6.22
C GLU A 148 -2.95 -18.10 5.61
N HIS A 149 -3.20 -17.77 4.34
CA HIS A 149 -2.46 -16.75 3.60
C HIS A 149 -3.25 -15.47 3.28
N PHE A 150 -4.48 -15.37 3.75
CA PHE A 150 -5.27 -14.14 3.57
C PHE A 150 -4.69 -12.97 4.37
N VAL A 151 -4.79 -11.78 3.77
CA VAL A 151 -4.42 -10.54 4.42
C VAL A 151 -5.53 -10.13 5.38
N THR A 152 -5.19 -9.97 6.64
CA THR A 152 -6.10 -9.44 7.65
C THR A 152 -6.28 -7.93 7.49
N GLU A 153 -7.35 -7.38 8.06
CA GLU A 153 -7.58 -5.94 8.08
C GLU A 153 -6.46 -5.19 8.81
N SER A 154 -5.89 -5.77 9.89
CA SER A 154 -4.74 -5.21 10.62
C SER A 154 -3.51 -5.13 9.74
N GLU A 155 -3.13 -6.25 9.10
CA GLU A 155 -1.98 -6.29 8.17
C GLU A 155 -2.14 -5.30 7.02
N TYR A 156 -3.35 -5.17 6.46
CA TYR A 156 -3.62 -4.18 5.42
C TYR A 156 -3.41 -2.75 5.93
N ARG A 157 -3.96 -2.41 7.12
CA ARG A 157 -3.82 -1.08 7.71
C ARG A 157 -2.37 -0.74 8.05
N GLU A 158 -1.62 -1.69 8.59
CA GLU A 158 -0.19 -1.54 8.90
C GLU A 158 0.63 -1.29 7.64
N ALA A 159 0.36 -2.05 6.57
CA ALA A 159 1.01 -1.85 5.29
C ALA A 159 0.71 -0.47 4.68
N ILE A 160 -0.55 -0.04 4.70
CA ILE A 160 -0.94 1.29 4.22
C ILE A 160 -0.27 2.39 5.04
N ALA A 161 -0.25 2.28 6.36
CA ALA A 161 0.43 3.25 7.23
C ALA A 161 1.93 3.36 6.91
N ALA A 162 2.59 2.24 6.60
CA ALA A 162 3.99 2.26 6.19
C ALA A 162 4.19 2.98 4.83
N LEU A 163 3.32 2.73 3.84
CA LEU A 163 3.39 3.41 2.54
C LEU A 163 3.09 4.91 2.64
N GLU A 164 2.11 5.29 3.45
CA GLU A 164 1.79 6.70 3.75
C GLU A 164 2.96 7.38 4.45
N GLY A 165 3.48 6.78 5.52
CA GLY A 165 4.64 7.29 6.27
C GLY A 165 5.89 7.45 5.40
N PHE A 166 6.11 6.55 4.44
CA PHE A 166 7.19 6.68 3.46
C PHE A 166 7.07 7.97 2.64
N TRP A 167 5.91 8.22 2.04
CA TRP A 167 5.69 9.40 1.21
C TRP A 167 5.61 10.69 2.02
N GLU A 168 5.05 10.64 3.22
CA GLU A 168 5.00 11.78 4.15
C GLU A 168 6.41 12.23 4.54
N HIS A 169 7.31 11.27 4.82
CA HIS A 169 8.71 11.55 5.13
C HIS A 169 9.44 12.21 3.96
N LEU A 170 9.16 11.80 2.74
CA LEU A 170 9.73 12.41 1.54
C LEU A 170 9.14 13.80 1.27
N ALA A 171 7.82 13.96 1.39
CA ALA A 171 7.14 15.25 1.22
C ALA A 171 7.67 16.32 2.17
N GLY A 172 7.98 15.96 3.43
CA GLY A 172 8.58 16.87 4.42
C GLY A 172 10.01 17.32 4.07
N ARG A 173 10.70 16.61 3.18
CA ARG A 173 12.11 16.84 2.83
C ARG A 173 12.35 17.41 1.44
N GLU A 174 11.36 17.45 0.57
CA GLU A 174 11.48 18.02 -0.79
C GLU A 174 11.97 19.48 -0.80
N GLN A 175 11.89 20.17 0.34
CA GLN A 175 12.38 21.52 0.53
C GLN A 175 13.92 21.59 0.62
N PHE A 176 14.60 20.48 0.84
CA PHE A 176 16.04 20.39 1.11
C PHE A 176 16.83 19.69 0.01
N ILE A 177 16.18 19.29 -1.07
CA ILE A 177 16.88 18.80 -2.26
C ILE A 177 17.22 20.05 -3.08
N PRO A 178 18.51 20.47 -3.10
CA PRO A 178 18.93 21.71 -3.75
C PRO A 178 18.65 21.71 -5.26
#